data_b5514233e194bc9dc3b375b472b6a9ba
#
_entry.id   b5514233e194bc9dc3b375b472b6a9ba
#
_cell.length_a   1.000
_cell.length_b   1.000
_cell.length_c   1.000
_cell.angle_alpha   90.00
_cell.angle_beta   90.00
_cell.angle_gamma   90.00
#
_symmetry.space_group_name_H-M   'P 1'
#
loop_
_entity.id
_entity.type
_entity.pdbx_description
1 polymer ?
#
loop_
_entity_poly.entity_id
_entity_poly.type
_entity_poly.pdbx_seq_one_letter_code
_entity_poly.pdbx_strand_id
1 'polypeptide(L)'
;MKYSVDKNENYSILQLEEDNLNSLIAPNLKSEFVFLRNEGVQNLIFDLSAVKYVDSSGLSAILTANRLWKDFGSFILTGVAHPSVQKLIEISRLESILTIIPTTAESIEFVTMETIEQELQSDTEE
;
A
#
# COMPACT_ATOMS: atom_id res chain seq x y z
N MET A 1 -7.51 10.19 12.68
CA MET A 1 -6.40 9.71 11.85
C MET A 1 -6.02 10.80 10.85
N LYS A 2 -4.77 11.20 10.85
CA LYS A 2 -4.26 12.15 9.85
C LYS A 2 -3.69 11.40 8.67
N TYR A 3 -4.18 11.70 7.49
CA TYR A 3 -3.71 11.06 6.27
C TYR A 3 -4.11 11.92 5.06
N SER A 4 -3.48 11.65 3.93
CA SER A 4 -3.85 12.27 2.66
C SER A 4 -4.01 11.19 1.60
N VAL A 5 -4.87 11.45 0.63
CA VAL A 5 -5.06 10.58 -0.54
C VAL A 5 -4.87 11.42 -1.79
N ASP A 6 -3.91 11.03 -2.62
CA ASP A 6 -3.66 11.64 -3.91
C ASP A 6 -4.16 10.68 -4.99
N LYS A 7 -5.26 11.04 -5.63
CA LYS A 7 -5.92 10.20 -6.64
C LYS A 7 -5.45 10.57 -8.04
N ASN A 8 -4.96 9.58 -8.76
CA ASN A 8 -4.51 9.71 -10.13
C ASN A 8 -5.21 8.67 -11.01
N GLU A 9 -5.07 8.78 -12.32
CA GLU A 9 -5.77 7.90 -13.26
C GLU A 9 -5.49 6.43 -13.03
N ASN A 10 -4.22 6.05 -12.86
CA ASN A 10 -3.80 4.65 -12.77
C ASN A 10 -3.41 4.20 -11.37
N TYR A 11 -3.37 5.11 -10.41
CA TYR A 11 -2.98 4.79 -9.04
C TYR A 11 -3.51 5.85 -8.07
N SER A 12 -3.56 5.50 -6.81
CA SER A 12 -3.77 6.45 -5.72
C SER A 12 -2.70 6.25 -4.68
N ILE A 13 -2.30 7.33 -4.03
CA ILE A 13 -1.31 7.29 -2.95
C ILE A 13 -2.03 7.67 -1.66
N LEU A 14 -2.01 6.77 -0.68
CA LEU A 14 -2.46 7.07 0.67
C LEU A 14 -1.22 7.25 1.54
N GLN A 15 -1.02 8.45 2.05
CA GLN A 15 0.07 8.75 2.97
C GLN A 15 -0.50 8.88 4.38
N LEU A 16 -0.03 8.05 5.30
CA LEU A 16 -0.41 8.12 6.70
C LEU A 16 0.51 9.13 7.41
N GLU A 17 -0.10 10.17 7.98
CA GLU A 17 0.62 11.26 8.65
C GLU A 17 0.54 11.11 10.17
N GLU A 18 0.90 9.92 10.66
CA GLU A 18 0.89 9.56 12.08
C GLU A 18 2.22 8.92 12.45
N ASP A 19 2.69 9.17 13.65
CA ASP A 19 3.91 8.53 14.16
C ASP A 19 3.68 7.04 14.42
N ASN A 20 2.49 6.68 14.86
CA ASN A 20 2.17 5.32 15.27
C ASN A 20 1.00 4.77 14.46
N LEU A 21 1.20 3.62 13.86
CA LEU A 21 0.13 2.84 13.27
C LEU A 21 -0.20 1.72 14.26
N ASN A 22 -1.24 1.94 15.07
CA ASN A 22 -1.59 1.09 16.20
C ASN A 22 -3.10 0.80 16.24
N SER A 23 -3.55 0.19 17.34
CA SER A 23 -4.95 -0.21 17.51
C SER A 23 -5.94 0.97 17.51
N LEU A 24 -5.49 2.19 17.80
CA LEU A 24 -6.34 3.38 17.76
C LEU A 24 -6.64 3.82 16.33
N ILE A 25 -5.72 3.55 15.42
CA ILE A 25 -5.79 4.00 14.02
C ILE A 25 -6.19 2.87 13.07
N ALA A 26 -5.77 1.64 13.35
CA ALA A 26 -5.95 0.50 12.46
C ALA A 26 -7.40 0.29 11.97
N PRO A 27 -8.44 0.39 12.81
CA PRO A 27 -9.82 0.23 12.32
C PRO A 27 -10.22 1.28 11.29
N ASN A 28 -9.84 2.54 11.51
CA ASN A 28 -10.14 3.62 10.58
C ASN A 28 -9.38 3.43 9.27
N LEU A 29 -8.14 2.98 9.35
CA LEU A 29 -7.33 2.71 8.17
C LEU A 29 -7.92 1.56 7.35
N LYS A 30 -8.36 0.48 8.00
CA LYS A 30 -9.02 -0.63 7.31
C LYS A 30 -10.27 -0.16 6.58
N SER A 31 -11.08 0.69 7.21
CA SER A 31 -12.28 1.25 6.59
C SER A 31 -11.93 2.09 5.36
N GLU A 32 -10.87 2.86 5.43
CA GLU A 32 -10.41 3.67 4.29
C GLU A 32 -9.94 2.79 3.14
N PHE A 33 -9.22 1.71 3.43
CA PHE A 33 -8.82 0.75 2.41
C PHE A 33 -10.04 0.14 1.69
N VAL A 34 -11.05 -0.27 2.44
CA VAL A 34 -12.29 -0.82 1.88
C VAL A 34 -12.98 0.21 1.01
N PHE A 35 -13.06 1.46 1.48
CA PHE A 35 -13.66 2.55 0.74
C PHE A 35 -12.96 2.77 -0.60
N LEU A 36 -11.64 2.86 -0.59
CA LEU A 36 -10.85 3.08 -1.81
C LEU A 36 -10.99 1.90 -2.78
N ARG A 37 -10.99 0.68 -2.28
CA ARG A 37 -11.19 -0.51 -3.10
C ARG A 37 -12.57 -0.48 -3.77
N ASN A 38 -13.61 -0.10 -3.02
CA ASN A 38 -14.97 -0.01 -3.54
C ASN A 38 -15.16 1.13 -4.52
N GLU A 39 -14.35 2.19 -4.42
CA GLU A 39 -14.33 3.27 -5.41
C GLU A 39 -13.69 2.85 -6.73
N GLY A 40 -13.05 1.68 -6.76
CA GLY A 40 -12.42 1.19 -7.98
C GLY A 40 -10.96 1.60 -8.14
N VAL A 41 -10.30 2.01 -7.05
CA VAL A 41 -8.86 2.29 -7.09
C VAL A 41 -8.13 1.02 -7.49
N GLN A 42 -7.56 1.01 -8.69
CA GLN A 42 -6.91 -0.18 -9.27
C GLN A 42 -5.59 -0.49 -8.57
N ASN A 43 -4.80 0.53 -8.31
CA ASN A 43 -3.49 0.38 -7.69
C ASN A 43 -3.37 1.35 -6.53
N LEU A 44 -3.06 0.84 -5.35
CA LEU A 44 -2.88 1.66 -4.16
C LEU A 44 -1.42 1.61 -3.70
N ILE A 45 -0.84 2.79 -3.56
CA ILE A 45 0.49 2.98 -2.98
C ILE A 45 0.27 3.51 -1.57
N PHE A 46 0.72 2.75 -0.56
CA PHE A 46 0.58 3.12 0.84
C PHE A 46 1.94 3.60 1.37
N ASP A 47 2.02 4.90 1.67
CA ASP A 47 3.26 5.56 2.07
C ASP A 47 3.34 5.66 3.59
N LEU A 48 4.35 5.02 4.18
CA LEU A 48 4.63 4.99 5.61
C LEU A 48 5.80 5.89 6.00
N SER A 49 6.20 6.84 5.16
CA SER A 49 7.41 7.64 5.42
C SER A 49 7.37 8.44 6.73
N ALA A 50 6.19 8.83 7.20
CA ALA A 50 6.01 9.53 8.48
C ALA A 50 5.89 8.58 9.67
N VAL A 51 5.67 7.29 9.43
CA VAL A 51 5.37 6.32 10.50
C VAL A 51 6.65 5.81 11.13
N LYS A 52 6.72 5.91 12.47
CA LYS A 52 7.87 5.49 13.25
C LYS A 52 7.68 4.12 13.89
N TYR A 53 6.43 3.76 14.22
CA TYR A 53 6.13 2.52 14.92
C TYR A 53 4.86 1.90 14.37
N VAL A 54 4.87 0.57 14.23
CA VAL A 54 3.72 -0.22 13.82
C VAL A 54 3.58 -1.38 14.80
N ASP A 55 2.40 -1.58 15.35
CA ASP A 55 2.12 -2.74 16.20
C ASP A 55 1.40 -3.84 15.41
N SER A 56 0.98 -4.91 16.11
CA SER A 56 0.30 -6.03 15.48
C SER A 56 -1.03 -5.63 14.83
N SER A 57 -1.74 -4.65 15.40
CA SER A 57 -2.98 -4.15 14.82
C SER A 57 -2.73 -3.41 13.52
N GLY A 58 -1.68 -2.60 13.49
CA GLY A 58 -1.26 -1.89 12.28
C GLY A 58 -0.83 -2.86 11.18
N LEU A 59 -0.07 -3.88 11.57
CA LEU A 59 0.35 -4.92 10.65
C LEU A 59 -0.85 -5.65 10.05
N SER A 60 -1.85 -5.95 10.88
CA SER A 60 -3.11 -6.55 10.43
C SER A 60 -3.82 -5.67 9.39
N ALA A 61 -3.81 -4.35 9.59
CA ALA A 61 -4.41 -3.42 8.62
C ALA A 61 -3.69 -3.48 7.27
N ILE A 62 -2.35 -3.52 7.29
CA ILE A 62 -1.55 -3.64 6.06
C ILE A 62 -1.86 -4.94 5.33
N LEU A 63 -1.94 -6.05 6.06
CA LEU A 63 -2.26 -7.35 5.47
C LEU A 63 -3.69 -7.39 4.92
N THR A 64 -4.63 -6.70 5.57
CA THR A 64 -6.00 -6.55 5.06
C THR A 64 -5.99 -5.85 3.70
N ALA A 65 -5.24 -4.75 3.58
CA ALA A 65 -5.11 -4.05 2.31
C ALA A 65 -4.53 -4.95 1.23
N ASN A 66 -3.49 -5.69 1.56
CA ASN A 66 -2.87 -6.62 0.60
C ASN A 66 -3.90 -7.63 0.06
N ARG A 67 -4.75 -8.16 0.93
CA ARG A 67 -5.82 -9.09 0.53
C ARG A 67 -6.89 -8.41 -0.31
N LEU A 68 -7.25 -7.17 0.01
CA LEU A 68 -8.26 -6.42 -0.74
C LEU A 68 -7.85 -6.18 -2.18
N TRP A 69 -6.57 -5.95 -2.43
CA TRP A 69 -6.07 -5.68 -3.78
C TRP A 69 -5.61 -6.92 -4.52
N LYS A 70 -5.42 -8.04 -3.84
CA LYS A 70 -5.09 -9.31 -4.48
C LYS A 70 -6.15 -9.63 -5.53
N ASP A 71 -5.76 -10.02 -6.71
CA ASP A 71 -6.65 -10.35 -7.83
C ASP A 71 -7.44 -9.16 -8.40
N PHE A 72 -7.19 -7.95 -7.92
CA PHE A 72 -7.83 -6.75 -8.45
C PHE A 72 -6.84 -5.81 -9.12
N GLY A 73 -5.72 -5.58 -8.50
CA GLY A 73 -4.67 -4.69 -8.98
C GLY A 73 -3.44 -4.84 -8.14
N SER A 74 -2.82 -3.73 -7.76
CA SER A 74 -1.60 -3.74 -6.95
C SER A 74 -1.78 -3.00 -5.65
N PHE A 75 -1.21 -3.55 -4.58
CA PHE A 75 -1.02 -2.85 -3.32
C PHE A 75 0.47 -2.78 -3.03
N ILE A 76 1.00 -1.56 -2.92
CA ILE A 76 2.43 -1.32 -2.74
C ILE A 76 2.65 -0.59 -1.42
N LEU A 77 3.54 -1.13 -0.59
CA LEU A 77 4.00 -0.48 0.63
C LEU A 77 5.28 0.26 0.31
N THR A 78 5.33 1.54 0.60
CA THR A 78 6.50 2.38 0.30
C THR A 78 6.84 3.29 1.47
N GLY A 79 8.02 3.88 1.43
CA GLY A 79 8.46 4.82 2.44
C GLY A 79 8.77 4.19 3.79
N VAL A 80 9.08 2.90 3.84
CA VAL A 80 9.46 2.24 5.09
C VAL A 80 10.86 2.71 5.46
N ALA A 81 10.93 3.84 6.16
CA ALA A 81 12.19 4.51 6.45
C ALA A 81 12.68 4.30 7.88
N HIS A 82 11.76 4.18 8.85
CA HIS A 82 12.15 4.07 10.26
C HIS A 82 12.66 2.65 10.56
N PRO A 83 13.82 2.53 11.26
CA PRO A 83 14.42 1.22 11.55
C PRO A 83 13.50 0.25 12.28
N SER A 84 12.63 0.73 13.18
CA SER A 84 11.72 -0.13 13.93
C SER A 84 10.67 -0.77 13.01
N VAL A 85 10.20 -0.04 12.00
CA VAL A 85 9.24 -0.55 11.02
C VAL A 85 9.92 -1.55 10.10
N GLN A 86 11.13 -1.22 9.62
CA GLN A 86 11.94 -2.13 8.80
C GLN A 86 12.17 -3.45 9.52
N LYS A 87 12.53 -3.39 10.79
CA LYS A 87 12.80 -4.59 11.60
C LYS A 87 11.55 -5.43 11.79
N LEU A 88 10.40 -4.80 12.02
CA LEU A 88 9.14 -5.52 12.19
C LEU A 88 8.76 -6.29 10.91
N ILE A 89 8.91 -5.66 9.76
CA ILE A 89 8.65 -6.29 8.47
C ILE A 89 9.59 -7.47 8.25
N GLU A 90 10.87 -7.31 8.56
CA GLU A 90 11.88 -8.35 8.45
C GLU A 90 11.59 -9.54 9.36
N ILE A 91 11.31 -9.30 10.64
CA ILE A 91 11.01 -10.33 11.63
C ILE A 91 9.74 -11.10 11.24
N SER A 92 8.74 -10.40 10.74
CA SER A 92 7.47 -10.99 10.33
C SER A 92 7.52 -11.64 8.94
N ARG A 93 8.65 -11.53 8.25
CA ARG A 93 8.87 -12.07 6.89
C ARG A 93 7.84 -11.58 5.87
N LEU A 94 7.40 -10.35 6.04
CA LEU A 94 6.37 -9.78 5.18
C LEU A 94 6.88 -9.37 3.80
N GLU A 95 8.19 -9.23 3.63
CA GLU A 95 8.80 -8.97 2.33
C GLU A 95 8.52 -10.06 1.30
N SER A 96 8.19 -11.28 1.76
CA SER A 96 7.81 -12.38 0.87
C SER A 96 6.34 -12.35 0.45
N ILE A 97 5.51 -11.58 1.16
CA ILE A 97 4.07 -11.50 0.94
C ILE A 97 3.68 -10.17 0.30
N LEU A 98 4.31 -9.08 0.76
CA LEU A 98 4.00 -7.72 0.34
C LEU A 98 4.94 -7.27 -0.78
N THR A 99 4.41 -6.43 -1.66
CA THR A 99 5.23 -5.68 -2.61
C THR A 99 5.71 -4.43 -1.89
N ILE A 100 7.01 -4.36 -1.59
CA ILE A 100 7.61 -3.24 -0.86
C ILE A 100 8.62 -2.56 -1.78
N ILE A 101 8.40 -1.28 -2.03
CA ILE A 101 9.25 -0.49 -2.93
C ILE A 101 9.75 0.72 -2.14
N PRO A 102 11.05 1.07 -2.25
CA PRO A 102 11.64 2.08 -1.37
C PRO A 102 10.98 3.46 -1.42
N THR A 103 10.66 3.97 -2.60
CA THR A 103 10.15 5.33 -2.74
C THR A 103 8.82 5.38 -3.49
N THR A 104 8.09 6.47 -3.28
CA THR A 104 6.85 6.74 -4.00
C THR A 104 7.10 6.84 -5.51
N ALA A 105 8.17 7.51 -5.91
CA ALA A 105 8.51 7.64 -7.34
C ALA A 105 8.73 6.28 -8.01
N GLU A 106 9.49 5.41 -7.37
CA GLU A 106 9.72 4.05 -7.87
C GLU A 106 8.43 3.23 -7.88
N SER A 107 7.55 3.44 -6.90
CA SER A 107 6.25 2.76 -6.83
C SER A 107 5.35 3.17 -7.99
N ILE A 108 5.35 4.45 -8.36
CA ILE A 108 4.59 4.96 -9.50
C ILE A 108 5.12 4.34 -10.80
N GLU A 109 6.44 4.26 -10.95
CA GLU A 109 7.05 3.60 -12.12
C GLU A 109 6.64 2.14 -12.21
N PHE A 110 6.67 1.42 -11.09
CA PHE A 110 6.26 0.01 -11.03
C PHE A 110 4.82 -0.17 -11.49
N VAL A 111 3.90 0.63 -10.96
CA VAL A 111 2.47 0.57 -11.31
C VAL A 111 2.26 0.90 -12.79
N THR A 112 2.96 1.90 -13.29
CA THR A 112 2.88 2.31 -14.69
C THR A 112 3.30 1.18 -15.62
N MET A 113 4.39 0.51 -15.31
CA MET A 113 4.88 -0.63 -16.09
C MET A 113 3.91 -1.81 -16.06
N GLU A 114 3.35 -2.10 -14.88
CA GLU A 114 2.33 -3.15 -14.72
C GLU A 114 1.11 -2.87 -15.58
N THR A 115 0.64 -1.63 -15.60
CA THR A 115 -0.51 -1.21 -16.38
C THR A 115 -0.24 -1.36 -17.88
N ILE A 116 0.94 -0.95 -18.33
CA ILE A 116 1.34 -1.09 -19.73
C ILE A 116 1.41 -2.56 -20.15
N GLU A 117 1.99 -3.41 -19.31
CA GLU A 117 2.09 -4.84 -19.59
C GLU A 117 0.70 -5.47 -19.71
N GLN A 118 -0.23 -5.13 -18.83
CA GLN A 118 -1.59 -5.64 -18.88
C GLN A 118 -2.32 -5.20 -20.16
N GLU A 119 -2.15 -3.96 -20.58
CA GLU A 119 -2.73 -3.44 -21.82
C GLU A 119 -2.17 -4.18 -23.04
N LEU A 120 -0.86 -4.42 -23.06
CA LEU A 120 -0.21 -5.16 -24.15
C LEU A 120 -0.66 -6.61 -24.20
N GLN A 121 -0.85 -7.27 -23.07
CA GLN A 121 -1.34 -8.63 -23.02
C GLN A 121 -2.78 -8.72 -23.53
N SER A 122 -3.64 -7.78 -23.17
CA SER A 122 -5.01 -7.72 -23.66
C SER A 122 -5.06 -7.59 -25.17
N ASP A 123 -4.18 -6.75 -25.75
CA ASP A 123 -4.10 -6.56 -27.19
C ASP A 123 -3.61 -7.82 -27.90
N THR A 124 -2.72 -8.59 -27.29
CA THR A 124 -2.15 -9.79 -27.92
C THR A 124 -3.05 -11.03 -27.79
N GLU A 125 -3.99 -11.05 -26.85
CA GLU A 125 -4.93 -12.16 -26.64
C GLU A 125 -6.08 -12.16 -27.66
N GLU A 126 -6.23 -11.07 -28.40
CA GLU A 126 -7.21 -11.00 -29.47
C GLU A 126 -6.68 -11.69 -30.74
#